data_c047594ad62675b2e6b2f81e19f3c7a4
#
_entry.id   c047594ad62675b2e6b2f81e19f3c7a4
#
_cell.length_a   1.000
_cell.length_b   1.000
_cell.length_c   1.000
_cell.angle_alpha   90.00
_cell.angle_beta   90.00
_cell.angle_gamma   90.00
#
_symmetry.space_group_name_H-M   'P 1'
#
loop_
_entity.id
_entity.type
_entity.pdbx_description
1 polymer ?
#
loop_
_entity_poly.entity_id
_entity_poly.type
_entity_poly.pdbx_seq_one_letter_code
_entity_poly.pdbx_strand_id
1 'polypeptide(L)'
;MARPIESPSTAVERTLLILEAAGQREGGMSNADFSRKLKIPKSSASYILRTLEQHGYLRRDQDDGKYRLGMKVLSLSRAALSGIDVREAALPIMKHLVDQIHITTHLAILDHGEAVYVEKVEAPGFIKMDTWIGRRMEVHSTAVGKALLAYLDSGQREAIIRQRGLKKLTPHTIISVPKIMKEFERVRQLGYAVDDEENSLGCLLYTSDAADE
;
A
#
# COMPACT_ATOMS: atom_id res chain seq x y z
N MET A 1 14.98 4.12 -10.78
CA MET A 1 15.71 2.84 -10.86
C MET A 1 15.54 2.16 -9.50
N ALA A 2 14.79 1.08 -9.44
CA ALA A 2 14.80 0.23 -8.25
C ALA A 2 16.25 -0.24 -8.05
N ARG A 3 16.80 -0.06 -6.84
CA ARG A 3 18.11 -0.64 -6.49
C ARG A 3 18.08 -2.12 -6.87
N PRO A 4 19.14 -2.63 -7.53
CA PRO A 4 19.27 -4.06 -7.73
C PRO A 4 19.14 -4.70 -6.34
N ILE A 5 18.38 -5.78 -6.24
CA ILE A 5 18.24 -6.55 -5.00
C ILE A 5 19.61 -7.21 -4.77
N GLU A 6 20.54 -6.46 -4.18
CA GLU A 6 21.72 -7.02 -3.55
C GLU A 6 21.22 -7.92 -2.41
N SER A 7 21.87 -9.04 -2.20
CA SER A 7 21.54 -9.94 -1.09
C SER A 7 21.48 -9.14 0.21
N PRO A 8 20.38 -9.20 0.97
CA PRO A 8 20.20 -8.37 2.16
C PRO A 8 21.36 -8.61 3.13
N SER A 9 22.06 -7.54 3.49
CA SER A 9 23.36 -7.61 4.16
C SER A 9 23.23 -7.82 5.67
N THR A 10 22.15 -7.33 6.29
CA THR A 10 21.95 -7.34 7.74
C THR A 10 20.85 -8.31 8.18
N ALA A 11 20.95 -8.82 9.42
CA ALA A 11 19.90 -9.66 10.00
C ALA A 11 18.57 -8.91 10.12
N VAL A 12 18.60 -7.61 10.42
CA VAL A 12 17.42 -6.76 10.52
C VAL A 12 16.72 -6.63 9.16
N GLU A 13 17.47 -6.32 8.12
CA GLU A 13 16.92 -6.20 6.76
C GLU A 13 16.30 -7.53 6.28
N ARG A 14 16.97 -8.65 6.52
CA ARG A 14 16.45 -9.99 6.22
C ARG A 14 15.16 -10.28 6.97
N THR A 15 15.07 -9.86 8.23
CA THR A 15 13.87 -10.05 9.07
C THR A 15 12.69 -9.28 8.51
N LEU A 16 12.87 -8.00 8.15
CA LEU A 16 11.83 -7.18 7.54
C LEU A 16 11.34 -7.77 6.23
N LEU A 17 12.26 -8.13 5.33
CA LEU A 17 11.93 -8.76 4.05
C LEU A 17 11.18 -10.11 4.20
N ILE A 18 11.50 -10.89 5.22
CA ILE A 18 10.77 -12.14 5.52
C ILE A 18 9.33 -11.83 5.94
N LEU A 19 9.10 -10.84 6.80
CA LEU A 19 7.74 -10.45 7.22
C LEU A 19 6.93 -9.93 6.03
N GLU A 20 7.49 -9.07 5.20
CA GLU A 20 6.87 -8.56 3.99
C GLU A 20 6.51 -9.69 3.01
N ALA A 21 7.45 -10.61 2.77
CA ALA A 21 7.23 -11.75 1.88
C ALA A 21 6.15 -12.70 2.40
N ALA A 22 6.05 -12.89 3.72
CA ALA A 22 5.00 -13.69 4.35
C ALA A 22 3.62 -13.06 4.19
N GLY A 23 3.53 -11.72 4.24
CA GLY A 23 2.30 -10.98 4.03
C GLY A 23 1.76 -11.01 2.60
N GLN A 24 2.65 -11.21 1.61
CA GLN A 24 2.29 -11.22 0.18
C GLN A 24 1.73 -12.57 -0.31
N ARG A 25 1.77 -13.64 0.48
CA ARG A 25 1.41 -14.99 0.01
C ARG A 25 0.45 -15.68 0.97
N GLU A 26 -0.83 -15.72 0.61
CA GLU A 26 -1.90 -16.33 1.40
C GLU A 26 -1.64 -17.79 1.79
N GLY A 27 -1.08 -18.59 0.89
CA GLY A 27 -0.75 -20.00 1.12
C GLY A 27 0.46 -20.27 2.02
N GLY A 28 1.10 -19.21 2.57
CA GLY A 28 2.32 -19.33 3.35
C GLY A 28 3.57 -19.70 2.53
N MET A 29 4.74 -19.70 3.15
CA MET A 29 6.03 -19.98 2.51
C MET A 29 6.86 -20.91 3.36
N SER A 30 7.54 -21.87 2.71
CA SER A 30 8.54 -22.72 3.36
C SER A 30 9.87 -21.96 3.55
N ASN A 31 10.77 -22.47 4.42
CA ASN A 31 12.12 -21.94 4.55
C ASN A 31 12.86 -21.90 3.20
N ALA A 32 12.67 -22.91 2.36
CA ALA A 32 13.28 -22.96 1.03
C ALA A 32 12.75 -21.85 0.09
N ASP A 33 11.46 -21.52 0.19
CA ASP A 33 10.87 -20.43 -0.59
C ASP A 33 11.41 -19.08 -0.18
N PHE A 34 11.50 -18.79 1.14
CA PHE A 34 12.14 -17.58 1.64
C PHE A 34 13.60 -17.46 1.21
N SER A 35 14.38 -18.53 1.38
CA SER A 35 15.79 -18.56 0.97
C SER A 35 15.96 -18.22 -0.51
N ARG A 36 15.12 -18.81 -1.37
CA ARG A 36 15.16 -18.60 -2.83
C ARG A 36 14.69 -17.21 -3.23
N LYS A 37 13.53 -16.75 -2.70
CA LYS A 37 12.93 -15.45 -3.02
C LYS A 37 13.84 -14.30 -2.60
N LEU A 38 14.43 -14.39 -1.40
CA LEU A 38 15.22 -13.33 -0.80
C LEU A 38 16.73 -13.47 -1.02
N LYS A 39 17.16 -14.53 -1.69
CA LYS A 39 18.58 -14.84 -1.93
C LYS A 39 19.43 -14.87 -0.65
N ILE A 40 18.90 -15.44 0.41
CA ILE A 40 19.59 -15.60 1.70
C ILE A 40 19.87 -17.07 2.00
N PRO A 41 20.97 -17.40 2.74
CA PRO A 41 21.26 -18.78 3.13
C PRO A 41 20.11 -19.41 3.92
N LYS A 42 19.82 -20.71 3.66
CA LYS A 42 18.75 -21.46 4.37
C LYS A 42 18.92 -21.46 5.89
N SER A 43 20.18 -21.51 6.36
CA SER A 43 20.49 -21.46 7.79
C SER A 43 20.10 -20.13 8.42
N SER A 44 20.42 -18.99 7.75
CA SER A 44 20.04 -17.67 8.19
C SER A 44 18.51 -17.49 8.18
N ALA A 45 17.83 -17.91 7.09
CA ALA A 45 16.39 -17.90 7.03
C ALA A 45 15.76 -18.73 8.15
N SER A 46 16.25 -19.95 8.41
CA SER A 46 15.76 -20.82 9.48
C SER A 46 15.89 -20.20 10.87
N TYR A 47 16.99 -19.52 11.14
CA TYR A 47 17.18 -18.82 12.42
C TYR A 47 16.17 -17.68 12.58
N ILE A 48 16.02 -16.81 11.59
CA ILE A 48 15.09 -15.68 11.63
C ILE A 48 13.64 -16.16 11.72
N LEU A 49 13.25 -17.17 10.93
CA LEU A 49 11.90 -17.73 10.95
C LEU A 49 11.52 -18.26 12.33
N ARG A 50 12.41 -19.01 12.99
CA ARG A 50 12.20 -19.51 14.36
C ARG A 50 12.09 -18.39 15.38
N THR A 51 12.94 -17.37 15.28
CA THR A 51 12.86 -16.19 16.16
C THR A 51 11.53 -15.47 16.00
N LEU A 52 11.09 -15.22 14.77
CA LEU A 52 9.81 -14.59 14.49
C LEU A 52 8.61 -15.43 14.96
N GLU A 53 8.69 -16.75 14.85
CA GLU A 53 7.70 -17.69 15.35
C GLU A 53 7.61 -17.63 16.88
N GLN A 54 8.76 -17.71 17.58
CA GLN A 54 8.82 -17.60 19.04
C GLN A 54 8.22 -16.30 19.59
N HIS A 55 8.39 -15.20 18.85
CA HIS A 55 7.81 -13.90 19.21
C HIS A 55 6.39 -13.68 18.68
N GLY A 56 5.79 -14.65 17.99
CA GLY A 56 4.41 -14.61 17.49
C GLY A 56 4.20 -13.74 16.25
N TYR A 57 5.26 -13.26 15.59
CA TYR A 57 5.18 -12.54 14.32
C TYR A 57 4.91 -13.45 13.13
N LEU A 58 5.40 -14.68 13.20
CA LEU A 58 5.04 -15.75 12.29
C LEU A 58 4.40 -16.90 13.07
N ARG A 59 3.61 -17.69 12.38
CA ARG A 59 3.15 -19.01 12.83
C ARG A 59 3.56 -20.05 11.81
N ARG A 60 4.01 -21.21 12.27
CA ARG A 60 4.26 -22.36 11.41
C ARG A 60 3.03 -23.25 11.42
N ASP A 61 2.56 -23.54 10.23
CA ASP A 61 1.47 -24.50 10.05
C ASP A 61 2.00 -25.93 10.28
N GLN A 62 1.25 -26.74 11.01
CA GLN A 62 1.69 -28.09 11.38
C GLN A 62 1.51 -29.08 10.24
N ASP A 63 0.54 -28.85 9.35
CA ASP A 63 0.21 -29.77 8.27
C ASP A 63 1.17 -29.63 7.09
N ASP A 64 1.47 -28.39 6.65
CA ASP A 64 2.30 -28.13 5.47
C ASP A 64 3.68 -27.59 5.80
N GLY A 65 3.96 -27.31 7.07
CA GLY A 65 5.25 -26.82 7.57
C GLY A 65 5.60 -25.39 7.11
N LYS A 66 4.66 -24.67 6.47
CA LYS A 66 4.88 -23.31 5.97
C LYS A 66 4.66 -22.27 7.05
N TYR A 67 5.35 -21.15 6.89
CA TYR A 67 5.21 -19.99 7.76
C TYR A 67 4.21 -18.99 7.15
N ARG A 68 3.33 -18.49 8.00
CA ARG A 68 2.34 -17.43 7.73
C ARG A 68 2.48 -16.33 8.76
N LEU A 69 1.93 -15.15 8.50
CA LEU A 69 1.89 -14.08 9.51
C LEU A 69 1.19 -14.57 10.79
N GLY A 70 1.79 -14.25 11.93
CA GLY A 70 1.25 -14.52 13.26
C GLY A 70 0.39 -13.37 13.78
N MET A 71 -0.40 -13.65 14.81
CA MET A 71 -1.38 -12.69 15.36
C MET A 71 -0.73 -11.46 16.01
N LYS A 72 0.56 -11.50 16.34
CA LYS A 72 1.29 -10.35 16.90
C LYS A 72 1.29 -9.14 15.97
N VAL A 73 1.24 -9.37 14.65
CA VAL A 73 1.16 -8.30 13.64
C VAL A 73 -0.11 -7.45 13.79
N LEU A 74 -1.24 -8.04 14.20
CA LEU A 74 -2.48 -7.29 14.43
C LEU A 74 -2.37 -6.27 15.55
N SER A 75 -1.61 -6.59 16.62
CA SER A 75 -1.38 -5.65 17.73
C SER A 75 -0.60 -4.43 17.27
N LEU A 76 0.39 -4.62 16.39
CA LEU A 76 1.18 -3.53 15.81
C LEU A 76 0.36 -2.71 14.82
N SER A 77 -0.42 -3.36 13.95
CA SER A 77 -1.35 -2.70 13.03
C SER A 77 -2.32 -1.78 13.78
N ARG A 78 -2.93 -2.30 14.85
CA ARG A 78 -3.86 -1.50 15.68
C ARG A 78 -3.15 -0.27 16.26
N ALA A 79 -1.96 -0.45 16.83
CA ALA A 79 -1.20 0.67 17.41
C ALA A 79 -0.82 1.73 16.34
N ALA A 80 -0.45 1.29 15.14
CA ALA A 80 -0.16 2.19 14.04
C ALA A 80 -1.40 2.97 13.58
N LEU A 81 -2.56 2.30 13.44
CA LEU A 81 -3.80 2.93 13.00
C LEU A 81 -4.40 3.88 14.06
N SER A 82 -4.26 3.58 15.36
CA SER A 82 -4.77 4.44 16.43
C SER A 82 -4.02 5.77 16.58
N GLY A 83 -2.88 5.94 15.94
CA GLY A 83 -2.16 7.21 15.87
C GLY A 83 -2.55 8.10 14.69
N ILE A 84 -3.61 7.75 13.95
CA ILE A 84 -4.06 8.50 12.76
C ILE A 84 -5.38 9.20 13.08
N ASP A 85 -5.30 10.43 13.56
CA ASP A 85 -6.47 11.21 14.02
C ASP A 85 -7.52 11.39 12.91
N VAL A 86 -7.10 11.63 11.66
CA VAL A 86 -8.01 11.82 10.52
C VAL A 86 -8.88 10.58 10.27
N ARG A 87 -8.40 9.38 10.62
CA ARG A 87 -9.17 8.14 10.46
C ARG A 87 -10.42 8.13 11.35
N GLU A 88 -10.28 8.54 12.62
CA GLU A 88 -11.41 8.58 13.56
C GLU A 88 -12.44 9.64 13.15
N ALA A 89 -11.99 10.81 12.70
CA ALA A 89 -12.85 11.88 12.22
C ALA A 89 -13.58 11.50 10.92
N ALA A 90 -12.90 10.85 9.97
CA ALA A 90 -13.47 10.50 8.66
C ALA A 90 -14.45 9.32 8.71
N LEU A 91 -14.29 8.37 9.62
CA LEU A 91 -15.08 7.13 9.62
C LEU A 91 -16.61 7.35 9.66
N PRO A 92 -17.17 8.24 10.51
CA PRO A 92 -18.63 8.50 10.50
C PRO A 92 -19.09 9.14 9.18
N ILE A 93 -18.29 10.03 8.59
CA ILE A 93 -18.58 10.67 7.30
C ILE A 93 -18.57 9.64 6.18
N MET A 94 -17.56 8.78 6.13
CA MET A 94 -17.47 7.70 5.15
C MET A 94 -18.66 6.73 5.22
N LYS A 95 -19.09 6.36 6.43
CA LYS A 95 -20.27 5.50 6.62
C LYS A 95 -21.53 6.16 6.06
N HIS A 96 -21.76 7.43 6.43
CA HIS A 96 -22.89 8.19 5.93
C HIS A 96 -22.87 8.30 4.40
N LEU A 97 -21.72 8.57 3.80
CA LEU A 97 -21.56 8.63 2.35
C LEU A 97 -21.91 7.29 1.69
N VAL A 98 -21.37 6.18 2.21
CA VAL A 98 -21.67 4.83 1.69
C VAL A 98 -23.16 4.50 1.79
N ASP A 99 -23.82 4.88 2.88
CA ASP A 99 -25.26 4.69 3.07
C ASP A 99 -26.09 5.47 2.04
N GLN A 100 -25.63 6.66 1.64
CA GLN A 100 -26.33 7.50 0.66
C GLN A 100 -26.10 7.07 -0.78
N ILE A 101 -24.86 6.81 -1.18
CA ILE A 101 -24.50 6.61 -2.59
C ILE A 101 -24.26 5.14 -2.95
N HIS A 102 -24.21 4.25 -1.98
CA HIS A 102 -23.96 2.79 -2.14
C HIS A 102 -22.67 2.46 -2.90
N ILE A 103 -21.63 3.28 -2.71
CA ILE A 103 -20.30 3.07 -3.29
C ILE A 103 -19.27 2.88 -2.17
N THR A 104 -18.40 1.87 -2.31
CA THR A 104 -17.29 1.64 -1.38
C THR A 104 -16.36 2.85 -1.33
N THR A 105 -16.09 3.34 -0.14
CA THR A 105 -15.19 4.47 0.09
C THR A 105 -13.89 4.05 0.77
N HIS A 106 -12.82 4.75 0.46
CA HIS A 106 -11.49 4.53 1.03
C HIS A 106 -10.94 5.85 1.55
N LEU A 107 -10.27 5.80 2.69
CA LEU A 107 -9.41 6.88 3.17
C LEU A 107 -7.95 6.49 2.99
N ALA A 108 -7.15 7.39 2.48
CA ALA A 108 -5.71 7.18 2.33
C ALA A 108 -4.93 8.39 2.84
N ILE A 109 -3.71 8.12 3.26
CA ILE A 109 -2.72 9.13 3.64
C ILE A 109 -1.47 8.96 2.78
N LEU A 110 -0.66 10.00 2.71
CA LEU A 110 0.66 9.93 2.10
C LEU A 110 1.67 9.45 3.14
N ASP A 111 2.37 8.35 2.85
CA ASP A 111 3.40 7.80 3.70
C ASP A 111 4.62 7.38 2.86
N HIS A 112 5.79 7.98 3.13
CA HIS A 112 7.04 7.71 2.40
C HIS A 112 6.91 7.78 0.87
N GLY A 113 6.08 8.71 0.37
CA GLY A 113 5.86 8.93 -1.07
C GLY A 113 4.96 7.88 -1.74
N GLU A 114 4.17 7.14 -0.97
CA GLU A 114 3.12 6.24 -1.42
C GLU A 114 1.78 6.61 -0.79
N ALA A 115 0.69 6.37 -1.49
CA ALA A 115 -0.64 6.45 -0.90
C ALA A 115 -0.93 5.16 -0.14
N VAL A 116 -1.34 5.25 1.13
CA VAL A 116 -1.63 4.10 1.98
C VAL A 116 -3.06 4.16 2.44
N TYR A 117 -3.86 3.13 2.15
CA TYR A 117 -5.22 3.03 2.66
C TYR A 117 -5.21 2.79 4.18
N VAL A 118 -5.84 3.71 4.93
CA VAL A 118 -5.95 3.64 6.39
C VAL A 118 -7.36 3.31 6.88
N GLU A 119 -8.36 3.48 6.01
CA GLU A 119 -9.73 3.04 6.29
C GLU A 119 -10.45 2.63 5.00
N LYS A 120 -11.43 1.74 5.14
CA LYS A 120 -12.31 1.28 4.07
C LYS A 120 -13.71 1.03 4.63
N VAL A 121 -14.71 1.61 3.99
CA VAL A 121 -16.12 1.30 4.27
C VAL A 121 -16.72 0.68 3.02
N GLU A 122 -17.06 -0.60 3.11
CA GLU A 122 -17.60 -1.35 1.97
C GLU A 122 -19.09 -1.10 1.78
N ALA A 123 -19.48 -0.81 0.54
CA ALA A 123 -20.87 -0.80 0.16
C ALA A 123 -21.39 -2.25 0.01
N PRO A 124 -22.68 -2.51 0.31
CA PRO A 124 -23.30 -3.77 -0.02
C PRO A 124 -23.37 -3.95 -1.55
N GLY A 125 -22.95 -5.11 -2.08
CA GLY A 125 -22.99 -5.39 -3.51
C GLY A 125 -22.09 -6.53 -3.95
N PHE A 126 -22.18 -6.89 -5.24
CA PHE A 126 -21.41 -7.99 -5.83
C PHE A 126 -20.02 -7.55 -6.33
N ILE A 127 -19.84 -6.25 -6.60
CA ILE A 127 -18.55 -5.72 -7.06
C ILE A 127 -17.71 -5.38 -5.84
N LYS A 128 -16.65 -6.14 -5.62
CA LYS A 128 -15.68 -5.88 -4.54
C LYS A 128 -14.36 -5.44 -5.16
N MET A 129 -13.85 -4.32 -4.67
CA MET A 129 -12.48 -3.91 -4.98
C MET A 129 -11.51 -4.75 -4.14
N ASP A 130 -10.48 -5.27 -4.79
CA ASP A 130 -9.37 -5.97 -4.13
C ASP A 130 -8.45 -4.94 -3.43
N THR A 131 -8.96 -4.36 -2.35
CA THR A 131 -8.29 -3.35 -1.55
C THR A 131 -8.42 -3.68 -0.06
N TRP A 132 -7.39 -3.35 0.72
CA TRP A 132 -7.35 -3.58 2.17
C TRP A 132 -6.61 -2.45 2.88
N ILE A 133 -6.86 -2.27 4.17
CA ILE A 133 -6.16 -1.32 5.03
C ILE A 133 -4.67 -1.70 5.09
N GLY A 134 -3.79 -0.72 4.87
CA GLY A 134 -2.33 -0.92 4.77
C GLY A 134 -1.83 -1.17 3.35
N ARG A 135 -2.73 -1.31 2.34
CA ARG A 135 -2.30 -1.41 0.94
C ARG A 135 -1.63 -0.11 0.50
N ARG A 136 -0.44 -0.24 -0.09
CA ARG A 136 0.34 0.86 -0.65
C ARG A 136 0.10 0.97 -2.15
N MET A 137 -0.09 2.20 -2.61
CA MET A 137 -0.43 2.50 -4.00
C MET A 137 0.53 3.54 -4.58
N GLU A 138 0.79 3.41 -5.88
CA GLU A 138 1.61 4.38 -6.61
C GLU A 138 0.91 5.75 -6.67
N VAL A 139 1.65 6.81 -6.36
CA VAL A 139 1.08 8.17 -6.27
C VAL A 139 0.84 8.84 -7.62
N HIS A 140 1.45 8.36 -8.70
CA HIS A 140 1.33 8.99 -10.02
C HIS A 140 0.26 8.36 -10.91
N SER A 141 -0.15 7.12 -10.64
CA SER A 141 -1.05 6.33 -11.49
C SER A 141 -2.42 6.07 -10.86
N THR A 142 -2.59 6.36 -9.56
CA THR A 142 -3.87 6.18 -8.88
C THR A 142 -4.56 7.52 -8.63
N ALA A 143 -5.91 7.53 -8.63
CA ALA A 143 -6.68 8.72 -8.30
C ALA A 143 -6.29 9.24 -6.91
N VAL A 144 -6.27 8.37 -5.89
CA VAL A 144 -5.91 8.74 -4.52
C VAL A 144 -4.49 9.32 -4.42
N GLY A 145 -3.53 8.74 -5.12
CA GLY A 145 -2.16 9.26 -5.14
C GLY A 145 -2.05 10.61 -5.82
N LYS A 146 -2.75 10.80 -6.95
CA LYS A 146 -2.79 12.09 -7.66
C LYS A 146 -3.47 13.17 -6.82
N ALA A 147 -4.57 12.86 -6.12
CA ALA A 147 -5.21 13.79 -5.21
C ALA A 147 -4.25 14.23 -4.10
N LEU A 148 -3.65 13.29 -3.38
CA LEU A 148 -2.69 13.58 -2.30
C LEU A 148 -1.52 14.46 -2.78
N LEU A 149 -0.93 14.16 -3.95
CA LEU A 149 0.19 14.95 -4.48
C LEU A 149 -0.24 16.32 -5.01
N ALA A 150 -1.45 16.44 -5.53
CA ALA A 150 -1.93 17.70 -6.10
C ALA A 150 -1.92 18.85 -5.08
N TYR A 151 -2.22 18.57 -3.81
CA TYR A 151 -2.31 19.57 -2.74
C TYR A 151 -1.01 19.80 -1.96
N LEU A 152 0.05 19.05 -2.24
CA LEU A 152 1.38 19.36 -1.71
C LEU A 152 2.00 20.58 -2.37
N ASP A 153 2.97 21.21 -1.70
CA ASP A 153 3.79 22.22 -2.34
C ASP A 153 4.62 21.65 -3.51
N SER A 154 5.02 22.49 -4.46
CA SER A 154 5.71 22.05 -5.68
C SER A 154 7.02 21.32 -5.39
N GLY A 155 7.79 21.77 -4.39
CA GLY A 155 9.08 21.18 -4.05
C GLY A 155 8.93 19.76 -3.46
N GLN A 156 7.99 19.56 -2.56
CA GLN A 156 7.68 18.25 -1.97
C GLN A 156 7.21 17.28 -3.05
N ARG A 157 6.27 17.71 -3.89
CA ARG A 157 5.71 16.93 -5.01
C ARG A 157 6.79 16.49 -5.99
N GLU A 158 7.66 17.40 -6.41
CA GLU A 158 8.77 17.10 -7.31
C GLU A 158 9.78 16.13 -6.67
N ALA A 159 10.08 16.31 -5.39
CA ALA A 159 10.99 15.42 -4.67
C ALA A 159 10.44 13.99 -4.62
N ILE A 160 9.15 13.80 -4.34
CA ILE A 160 8.50 12.50 -4.33
C ILE A 160 8.54 11.87 -5.73
N ILE A 161 8.14 12.59 -6.77
CA ILE A 161 8.16 12.07 -8.15
C ILE A 161 9.59 11.72 -8.59
N ARG A 162 10.60 12.51 -8.21
CA ARG A 162 11.99 12.18 -8.50
C ARG A 162 12.48 10.92 -7.77
N GLN A 163 12.10 10.76 -6.51
CA GLN A 163 12.50 9.64 -5.68
C GLN A 163 11.82 8.33 -6.11
N ARG A 164 10.51 8.37 -6.35
CA ARG A 164 9.70 7.19 -6.69
C ARG A 164 9.79 6.82 -8.17
N GLY A 165 9.98 7.81 -9.03
CA GLY A 165 9.90 7.67 -10.48
C GLY A 165 8.46 7.55 -10.97
N LEU A 166 8.31 7.43 -12.28
CA LEU A 166 7.02 7.22 -12.96
C LEU A 166 7.02 5.86 -13.64
N LYS A 167 6.69 4.83 -12.88
CA LYS A 167 6.67 3.44 -13.37
C LYS A 167 5.50 3.25 -14.32
N LYS A 168 5.77 2.71 -15.51
CA LYS A 168 4.72 2.34 -16.45
C LYS A 168 4.02 1.07 -16.00
N LEU A 169 2.73 1.14 -15.67
CA LEU A 169 1.91 0.01 -15.24
C LEU A 169 0.97 -0.47 -16.36
N THR A 170 0.42 0.48 -17.12
CA THR A 170 -0.45 0.24 -18.26
C THR A 170 -0.02 1.11 -19.47
N PRO A 171 -0.61 0.95 -20.64
CA PRO A 171 -0.43 1.88 -21.74
C PRO A 171 -0.88 3.32 -21.44
N HIS A 172 -1.83 3.50 -20.51
CA HIS A 172 -2.43 4.77 -20.14
C HIS A 172 -1.65 5.50 -19.05
N THR A 173 -0.74 4.84 -18.33
CA THR A 173 0.04 5.45 -17.25
C THR A 173 0.80 6.69 -17.71
N ILE A 174 0.65 7.80 -17.00
CA ILE A 174 1.43 9.03 -17.23
C ILE A 174 2.87 8.82 -16.75
N ILE A 175 3.82 8.72 -17.68
CA ILE A 175 5.26 8.52 -17.39
C ILE A 175 6.12 9.75 -17.69
N SER A 176 5.51 10.88 -17.98
CA SER A 176 6.19 12.14 -18.30
C SER A 176 6.02 13.14 -17.16
N VAL A 177 7.14 13.63 -16.59
CA VAL A 177 7.10 14.62 -15.52
C VAL A 177 6.30 15.87 -15.90
N PRO A 178 6.48 16.50 -17.07
CA PRO A 178 5.66 17.64 -17.44
C PRO A 178 4.16 17.32 -17.54
N LYS A 179 3.80 16.11 -17.99
CA LYS A 179 2.39 15.71 -18.10
C LYS A 179 1.76 15.48 -16.71
N ILE A 180 2.47 14.79 -15.81
CA ILE A 180 1.95 14.55 -14.48
C ILE A 180 1.83 15.84 -13.67
N MET A 181 2.74 16.80 -13.83
CA MET A 181 2.60 18.11 -13.20
C MET A 181 1.38 18.87 -13.68
N LYS A 182 1.05 18.84 -14.98
CA LYS A 182 -0.19 19.40 -15.51
C LYS A 182 -1.43 18.68 -14.97
N GLU A 183 -1.36 17.36 -14.79
CA GLU A 183 -2.45 16.59 -14.20
C GLU A 183 -2.72 17.02 -12.75
N PHE A 184 -1.70 17.27 -11.95
CA PHE A 184 -1.88 17.80 -10.58
C PHE A 184 -2.54 19.18 -10.57
N GLU A 185 -2.21 20.08 -11.49
CA GLU A 185 -2.91 21.36 -11.61
C GLU A 185 -4.37 21.18 -12.03
N ARG A 186 -4.64 20.24 -12.94
CA ARG A 186 -6.01 19.88 -13.33
C ARG A 186 -6.80 19.34 -12.14
N VAL A 187 -6.21 18.47 -11.31
CA VAL A 187 -6.83 17.94 -10.09
C VAL A 187 -7.23 19.07 -9.14
N ARG A 188 -6.35 20.06 -8.91
CA ARG A 188 -6.68 21.23 -8.08
C ARG A 188 -7.86 22.05 -8.63
N GLN A 189 -7.93 22.22 -9.95
CA GLN A 189 -9.00 22.98 -10.59
C GLN A 189 -10.35 22.27 -10.51
N LEU A 190 -10.35 20.94 -10.61
CA LEU A 190 -11.55 20.11 -10.59
C LEU A 190 -12.01 19.75 -9.17
N GLY A 191 -11.11 19.77 -8.18
CA GLY A 191 -11.35 19.28 -6.82
C GLY A 191 -11.32 17.75 -6.69
N TYR A 192 -11.01 17.03 -7.77
CA TYR A 192 -10.89 15.57 -7.75
C TYR A 192 -9.88 15.05 -8.78
N ALA A 193 -9.34 13.86 -8.51
CA ALA A 193 -8.48 13.11 -9.43
C ALA A 193 -9.21 11.90 -10.02
N VAL A 194 -8.77 11.47 -11.19
CA VAL A 194 -9.29 10.27 -11.89
C VAL A 194 -8.14 9.32 -12.20
N ASP A 195 -8.31 8.04 -11.91
CA ASP A 195 -7.48 6.95 -12.43
C ASP A 195 -8.26 6.30 -13.58
N ASP A 196 -7.93 6.68 -14.81
CA ASP A 196 -8.54 6.14 -16.04
C ASP A 196 -7.62 5.07 -16.62
N GLU A 197 -7.71 3.87 -16.05
CA GLU A 197 -6.89 2.71 -16.43
C GLU A 197 -5.37 2.94 -16.32
N GLU A 198 -4.92 3.97 -15.59
CA GLU A 198 -3.51 4.29 -15.46
C GLU A 198 -2.76 3.32 -14.55
N ASN A 199 -3.44 2.85 -13.49
CA ASN A 199 -2.89 1.90 -12.54
C ASN A 199 -3.21 0.45 -12.91
N SER A 200 -4.41 0.19 -13.44
CA SER A 200 -4.88 -1.15 -13.80
C SER A 200 -5.91 -1.07 -14.93
N LEU A 201 -5.74 -1.87 -15.99
CA LEU A 201 -6.71 -1.91 -17.09
C LEU A 201 -8.09 -2.34 -16.59
N GLY A 202 -9.14 -1.72 -17.14
CA GLY A 202 -10.52 -1.95 -16.74
C GLY A 202 -10.92 -1.28 -15.42
N CYS A 203 -10.07 -0.43 -14.84
CA CYS A 203 -10.33 0.26 -13.57
C CYS A 203 -10.49 1.77 -13.80
N LEU A 204 -11.62 2.31 -13.37
CA LEU A 204 -11.91 3.74 -13.36
C LEU A 204 -12.25 4.17 -11.94
N LEU A 205 -11.44 5.04 -11.35
CA LEU A 205 -11.59 5.52 -9.98
C LEU A 205 -11.55 7.04 -9.89
N TYR A 206 -12.32 7.58 -8.94
CA TYR A 206 -12.38 9.01 -8.62
C TYR A 206 -11.97 9.20 -7.16
N THR A 207 -11.26 10.29 -6.88
CA THR A 207 -10.87 10.64 -5.50
C THR A 207 -10.80 12.15 -5.37
N SER A 208 -11.42 12.71 -4.32
CA SER A 208 -11.26 14.11 -3.91
C SER A 208 -10.30 14.22 -2.72
N ASP A 209 -9.77 15.42 -2.46
CA ASP A 209 -9.11 15.72 -1.19
C ASP A 209 -10.19 16.00 -0.13
N ALA A 210 -10.15 15.26 0.96
CA ALA A 210 -11.08 15.41 2.07
C ALA A 210 -10.62 16.45 3.11
N ALA A 211 -9.48 17.11 2.90
CA ALA A 211 -8.91 18.05 3.86
C ALA A 211 -9.52 19.47 3.78
N ASP A 212 -10.26 19.79 2.72
CA ASP A 212 -10.81 21.12 2.47
C ASP A 212 -12.33 21.21 2.75
N GLU A 213 -12.97 20.20 3.30
CA GLU A 213 -14.34 20.17 3.79
C GLU A 213 -14.32 20.00 5.33
#